data_0b3c1e19a9700cb1d3f5af1f66eb859f
#
_entry.id   0b3c1e19a9700cb1d3f5af1f66eb859f
#
_cell.length_a   1.000
_cell.length_b   1.000
_cell.length_c   1.000
_cell.angle_alpha   90.00
_cell.angle_beta   90.00
_cell.angle_gamma   90.00
#
_symmetry.space_group_name_H-M   'P 1'
#
loop_
_entity.id
_entity.type
_entity.pdbx_description
1 polymer ?
#
loop_
_entity_poly.entity_id
_entity_poly.type
_entity_poly.pdbx_seq_one_letter_code
_entity_poly.pdbx_strand_id
1 'polypeptide(L)'
;MTRACARRVVLALAVLAGFGTGLAVAQEAKDVLRPCAPADLVGTWEVIRFAVVAPARVDRSDPYFYPYQRYVFSANATMRHVTSRTRITRALYRALLSRAAPTAWSVDGTGRLVVERQGEVGPEAAACEVLTREVIDPRSGVASPPGDVLLTHKDDANRPMMRHQLRRLGGPGD
;
A
#
# COMPACT_ATOMS: atom_id res chain seq x y z
N MET A 1 -39.18 45.98 57.91
CA MET A 1 -38.01 45.06 57.90
C MET A 1 -38.22 44.09 56.77
N THR A 2 -37.67 44.37 55.61
CA THR A 2 -37.83 43.59 54.39
C THR A 2 -36.47 43.16 53.89
N ARG A 3 -36.17 41.86 53.97
CA ARG A 3 -34.88 41.26 53.50
C ARG A 3 -34.98 40.96 51.98
N ALA A 4 -34.19 41.64 51.19
CA ALA A 4 -34.00 41.37 49.78
C ALA A 4 -33.18 40.10 49.57
N CYS A 5 -33.72 39.13 48.84
CA CYS A 5 -33.04 37.89 48.44
C CYS A 5 -32.34 38.11 47.09
N ALA A 6 -31.01 38.22 47.10
CA ALA A 6 -30.22 38.31 45.88
C ALA A 6 -30.05 36.91 45.24
N ARG A 7 -30.70 36.70 44.10
CA ARG A 7 -30.47 35.52 43.24
C ARG A 7 -29.18 35.68 42.50
N ARG A 8 -28.16 34.87 42.80
CA ARG A 8 -26.95 34.69 41.98
C ARG A 8 -27.31 33.83 40.77
N VAL A 9 -27.26 34.40 39.60
CA VAL A 9 -27.28 33.70 38.32
C VAL A 9 -25.87 33.15 38.07
N VAL A 10 -25.71 31.83 38.13
CA VAL A 10 -24.47 31.18 37.73
C VAL A 10 -24.57 30.91 36.23
N LEU A 11 -23.83 31.66 35.43
CA LEU A 11 -23.66 31.37 34.00
C LEU A 11 -22.73 30.16 33.87
N ALA A 12 -23.27 29.01 33.49
CA ALA A 12 -22.48 27.87 33.07
C ALA A 12 -21.98 28.11 31.63
N LEU A 13 -20.70 28.46 31.50
CA LEU A 13 -19.99 28.42 30.21
C LEU A 13 -19.76 26.93 29.85
N ALA A 14 -20.55 26.39 28.93
CA ALA A 14 -20.27 25.12 28.28
C ALA A 14 -19.12 25.32 27.31
N VAL A 15 -17.93 24.81 27.66
CA VAL A 15 -16.76 24.73 26.79
C VAL A 15 -17.04 23.65 25.74
N LEU A 16 -17.38 24.06 24.53
CA LEU A 16 -17.39 23.22 23.33
C LEU A 16 -15.95 23.08 22.82
N ALA A 17 -15.18 22.21 23.46
CA ALA A 17 -13.86 21.78 22.99
C ALA A 17 -13.91 20.28 22.72
N GLY A 18 -14.08 19.84 21.47
CA GLY A 18 -14.04 18.42 21.21
C GLY A 18 -14.32 17.91 19.79
N PHE A 19 -14.11 18.69 18.72
CA PHE A 19 -14.28 18.17 17.36
C PHE A 19 -13.14 18.58 16.39
N GLY A 20 -11.90 18.64 16.86
CA GLY A 20 -10.76 19.07 16.02
C GLY A 20 -9.75 17.98 15.64
N THR A 21 -9.75 16.80 16.27
CA THR A 21 -8.64 15.84 16.14
C THR A 21 -8.77 14.86 14.97
N GLY A 22 -9.97 14.60 14.47
CA GLY A 22 -10.18 13.62 13.39
C GLY A 22 -9.73 14.10 12.00
N LEU A 23 -9.87 15.38 11.72
CA LEU A 23 -9.53 15.95 10.41
C LEU A 23 -8.01 16.10 10.21
N ALA A 24 -7.27 16.43 11.26
CA ALA A 24 -5.81 16.60 11.19
C ALA A 24 -5.10 15.27 10.86
N VAL A 25 -5.52 14.16 11.47
CA VAL A 25 -4.93 12.83 11.22
C VAL A 25 -5.21 12.36 9.79
N ALA A 26 -6.40 12.65 9.24
CA ALA A 26 -6.74 12.28 7.87
C ALA A 26 -5.98 13.13 6.84
N GLN A 27 -5.72 14.39 7.14
CA GLN A 27 -4.94 15.28 6.30
C GLN A 27 -3.47 14.86 6.28
N GLU A 28 -2.89 14.56 7.43
CA GLU A 28 -1.50 14.11 7.56
C GLU A 28 -1.25 12.79 6.80
N ALA A 29 -2.22 11.87 6.79
CA ALA A 29 -2.13 10.64 6.00
C ALA A 29 -2.13 10.91 4.49
N LYS A 30 -2.87 11.91 4.01
CA LYS A 30 -2.89 12.31 2.60
C LYS A 30 -1.58 12.93 2.14
N ASP A 31 -0.87 13.61 3.03
CA ASP A 31 0.42 14.24 2.72
C ASP A 31 1.57 13.22 2.61
N VAL A 32 1.37 12.00 3.12
CA VAL A 32 2.37 10.93 3.12
C VAL A 32 2.30 10.06 1.88
N LEU A 33 1.12 9.96 1.27
CA LEU A 33 0.84 9.07 0.14
C LEU A 33 0.31 9.88 -1.05
N ARG A 34 0.77 9.55 -2.24
CA ARG A 34 0.15 10.03 -3.47
C ARG A 34 -0.18 8.85 -4.39
N PRO A 35 -1.19 8.97 -5.26
CA PRO A 35 -1.45 7.97 -6.30
C PRO A 35 -0.22 7.74 -7.18
N CYS A 36 -0.05 6.49 -7.66
CA CYS A 36 1.00 6.15 -8.61
C CYS A 36 0.74 6.78 -9.97
N ALA A 37 1.82 7.17 -10.64
CA ALA A 37 1.85 7.34 -12.09
C ALA A 37 2.59 6.14 -12.72
N PRO A 38 2.41 5.85 -14.02
CA PRO A 38 3.12 4.74 -14.68
C PRO A 38 4.65 4.82 -14.52
N ALA A 39 5.22 6.02 -14.58
CA ALA A 39 6.66 6.25 -14.42
C ALA A 39 7.20 5.85 -13.04
N ASP A 40 6.37 5.88 -12.00
CA ASP A 40 6.76 5.48 -10.66
C ASP A 40 7.05 3.97 -10.59
N LEU A 41 6.34 3.17 -11.37
CA LEU A 41 6.45 1.72 -11.31
C LEU A 41 7.56 1.14 -12.19
N VAL A 42 7.95 1.80 -13.28
CA VAL A 42 8.98 1.25 -14.18
C VAL A 42 10.26 0.93 -13.42
N GLY A 43 10.68 -0.35 -13.44
CA GLY A 43 11.87 -0.84 -12.73
C GLY A 43 11.66 -2.21 -12.10
N THR A 44 12.64 -2.60 -11.26
CA THR A 44 12.59 -3.85 -10.48
C THR A 44 12.28 -3.53 -9.03
N TRP A 45 11.37 -4.29 -8.45
CA TRP A 45 10.84 -4.07 -7.11
C TRP A 45 10.86 -5.37 -6.30
N GLU A 46 11.22 -5.27 -5.04
CA GLU A 46 11.12 -6.37 -4.08
C GLU A 46 9.97 -6.11 -3.11
N VAL A 47 9.17 -7.14 -2.83
CA VAL A 47 8.17 -7.08 -1.77
C VAL A 47 8.89 -7.17 -0.43
N ILE A 48 8.93 -6.07 0.31
CA ILE A 48 9.58 -6.00 1.62
C ILE A 48 8.62 -6.24 2.78
N ARG A 49 7.32 -6.07 2.52
CA ARG A 49 6.24 -6.37 3.48
C ARG A 49 5.01 -6.87 2.74
N PHE A 50 4.39 -7.85 3.34
CA PHE A 50 3.12 -8.42 2.90
C PHE A 50 2.18 -8.52 4.10
N ALA A 51 0.99 -7.96 3.98
CA ALA A 51 -0.02 -8.00 5.02
C ALA A 51 -1.36 -8.46 4.43
N VAL A 52 -2.03 -9.35 5.16
CA VAL A 52 -3.39 -9.80 4.85
C VAL A 52 -4.32 -9.34 5.97
N VAL A 53 -5.47 -8.79 5.59
CA VAL A 53 -6.49 -8.31 6.52
C VAL A 53 -7.53 -9.40 6.71
N ALA A 54 -7.84 -9.74 7.97
CA ALA A 54 -8.92 -10.68 8.27
C ALA A 54 -10.27 -10.18 7.67
N PRO A 55 -11.11 -11.08 7.15
CA PRO A 55 -11.10 -12.54 7.30
C PRO A 55 -10.37 -13.29 6.18
N ALA A 56 -9.64 -12.61 5.29
CA ALA A 56 -8.92 -13.25 4.19
C ALA A 56 -7.93 -14.30 4.74
N ARG A 57 -7.90 -15.47 4.09
CA ARG A 57 -6.99 -16.56 4.43
C ARG A 57 -5.91 -16.65 3.37
N VAL A 58 -4.68 -16.90 3.82
CA VAL A 58 -3.53 -17.11 2.94
C VAL A 58 -3.33 -18.59 2.75
N ASP A 59 -3.40 -19.06 1.50
CA ASP A 59 -2.88 -20.37 1.13
C ASP A 59 -1.37 -20.27 0.88
N ARG A 60 -0.58 -20.75 1.83
CA ARG A 60 0.89 -20.73 1.73
C ARG A 60 1.45 -21.69 0.66
N SER A 61 0.63 -22.53 0.06
CA SER A 61 1.03 -23.37 -1.07
C SER A 61 0.93 -22.63 -2.41
N ASP A 62 0.09 -21.59 -2.47
CA ASP A 62 -0.06 -20.76 -3.65
C ASP A 62 1.20 -19.86 -3.83
N PRO A 63 1.85 -19.90 -5.00
CA PRO A 63 3.00 -19.06 -5.33
C PRO A 63 2.78 -17.55 -5.10
N TYR A 64 1.54 -17.08 -5.24
CA TYR A 64 1.17 -15.68 -5.00
C TYR A 64 1.46 -15.22 -3.57
N PHE A 65 1.44 -16.14 -2.60
CA PHE A 65 1.69 -15.86 -1.19
C PHE A 65 3.08 -16.27 -0.70
N TYR A 66 4.01 -16.59 -1.60
CA TYR A 66 5.38 -16.91 -1.18
C TYR A 66 6.06 -15.68 -0.58
N PRO A 67 6.95 -15.86 0.41
CA PRO A 67 7.51 -14.75 1.18
C PRO A 67 8.48 -13.87 0.38
N TYR A 68 9.07 -14.41 -0.69
CA TYR A 68 10.03 -13.67 -1.51
C TYR A 68 9.43 -13.43 -2.90
N GLN A 69 9.19 -12.16 -3.21
CA GLN A 69 8.54 -11.77 -4.45
C GLN A 69 9.24 -10.57 -5.06
N ARG A 70 9.33 -10.53 -6.38
CA ARG A 70 9.81 -9.39 -7.15
C ARG A 70 8.88 -9.09 -8.32
N TYR A 71 8.65 -7.83 -8.56
CA TYR A 71 7.93 -7.32 -9.72
C TYR A 71 8.93 -6.60 -10.64
N VAL A 72 8.79 -6.82 -11.94
CA VAL A 72 9.57 -6.12 -12.97
C VAL A 72 8.59 -5.44 -13.90
N PHE A 73 8.45 -4.13 -13.77
CA PHE A 73 7.62 -3.32 -14.66
C PHE A 73 8.50 -2.71 -15.75
N SER A 74 8.19 -3.03 -16.99
CA SER A 74 8.93 -2.53 -18.16
C SER A 74 8.21 -1.32 -18.76
N ALA A 75 8.95 -0.41 -19.38
CA ALA A 75 8.40 0.80 -20.00
C ALA A 75 7.45 0.51 -21.19
N ASN A 76 7.51 -0.70 -21.75
CA ASN A 76 6.60 -1.15 -22.80
C ASN A 76 5.28 -1.72 -22.28
N ALA A 77 4.85 -1.34 -21.08
CA ALA A 77 3.64 -1.79 -20.42
C ALA A 77 3.55 -3.32 -20.20
N THR A 78 4.70 -4.01 -20.10
CA THR A 78 4.74 -5.40 -19.67
C THR A 78 5.30 -5.53 -18.26
N MET A 79 4.77 -6.48 -17.49
CA MET A 79 5.21 -6.81 -16.15
C MET A 79 5.58 -8.30 -16.07
N ARG A 80 6.56 -8.63 -15.23
CA ARG A 80 6.80 -10.01 -14.79
C ARG A 80 6.77 -10.05 -13.26
N HIS A 81 6.12 -11.09 -12.72
CA HIS A 81 6.10 -11.37 -11.30
C HIS A 81 6.84 -12.66 -11.03
N VAL A 82 7.85 -12.62 -10.18
CA VAL A 82 8.62 -13.79 -9.76
C VAL A 82 8.45 -14.01 -8.27
N THR A 83 8.24 -15.27 -7.88
CA THR A 83 7.98 -15.65 -6.49
C THR A 83 8.86 -16.83 -6.10
N SER A 84 9.21 -16.92 -4.82
CA SER A 84 10.01 -18.01 -4.28
C SER A 84 9.71 -18.29 -2.81
N ARG A 85 9.80 -19.54 -2.40
CA ARG A 85 9.76 -19.93 -0.98
C ARG A 85 11.07 -19.64 -0.25
N THR A 86 12.16 -19.50 -0.99
CA THR A 86 13.49 -19.19 -0.46
C THR A 86 13.95 -17.83 -0.95
N ARG A 87 14.90 -17.22 -0.22
CA ARG A 87 15.48 -15.92 -0.60
C ARG A 87 15.96 -15.93 -2.05
N ILE A 88 15.56 -14.91 -2.81
CA ILE A 88 15.88 -14.80 -4.22
C ILE A 88 17.32 -14.32 -4.37
N THR A 89 18.23 -15.26 -4.69
CA THR A 89 19.61 -14.95 -5.10
C THR A 89 19.64 -14.46 -6.55
N ARG A 90 20.75 -13.84 -6.97
CA ARG A 90 20.93 -13.39 -8.37
C ARG A 90 20.77 -14.51 -9.40
N ALA A 91 21.28 -15.70 -9.11
CA ALA A 91 21.15 -16.86 -10.00
C ALA A 91 19.69 -17.34 -10.09
N LEU A 92 19.03 -17.50 -8.94
CA LEU A 92 17.62 -17.86 -8.86
C LEU A 92 16.73 -16.84 -9.54
N TYR A 93 17.00 -15.54 -9.34
CA TYR A 93 16.23 -14.46 -9.98
C TYR A 93 16.27 -14.58 -11.50
N ARG A 94 17.45 -14.78 -12.11
CA ARG A 94 17.58 -14.93 -13.56
C ARG A 94 16.79 -16.14 -14.07
N ALA A 95 16.86 -17.27 -13.36
CA ALA A 95 16.14 -18.48 -13.71
C ALA A 95 14.61 -18.34 -13.58
N LEU A 96 14.13 -17.62 -12.56
CA LEU A 96 12.70 -17.34 -12.37
C LEU A 96 12.19 -16.33 -13.42
N LEU A 97 12.94 -15.27 -13.66
CA LEU A 97 12.58 -14.23 -14.62
C LEU A 97 12.47 -14.76 -16.05
N SER A 98 13.35 -15.67 -16.45
CA SER A 98 13.28 -16.29 -17.79
C SER A 98 12.04 -17.15 -18.01
N ARG A 99 11.42 -17.65 -16.95
CA ARG A 99 10.21 -18.48 -16.98
C ARG A 99 8.92 -17.70 -16.70
N ALA A 100 9.04 -16.52 -16.10
CA ALA A 100 7.88 -15.70 -15.77
C ALA A 100 7.22 -15.18 -17.06
N ALA A 101 5.95 -15.50 -17.25
CA ALA A 101 5.17 -14.99 -18.36
C ALA A 101 5.05 -13.46 -18.26
N PRO A 102 5.23 -12.72 -19.36
CA PRO A 102 4.93 -11.30 -19.39
C PRO A 102 3.42 -11.09 -19.29
N THR A 103 3.02 -10.08 -18.56
CA THR A 103 1.63 -9.70 -18.33
C THR A 103 1.46 -8.22 -18.66
N ALA A 104 0.39 -7.82 -19.30
CA ALA A 104 0.12 -6.40 -19.56
C ALA A 104 -0.23 -5.68 -18.25
N TRP A 105 0.23 -4.44 -18.10
CA TRP A 105 -0.12 -3.60 -16.96
C TRP A 105 -0.36 -2.15 -17.39
N SER A 106 -1.16 -1.45 -16.61
CA SER A 106 -1.39 -0.02 -16.74
C SER A 106 -1.68 0.61 -15.37
N VAL A 107 -1.59 1.93 -15.29
CA VAL A 107 -2.09 2.70 -14.14
C VAL A 107 -3.16 3.64 -14.68
N ASP A 108 -4.37 3.57 -14.11
CA ASP A 108 -5.48 4.43 -14.52
C ASP A 108 -5.35 5.85 -13.92
N GLY A 109 -6.23 6.77 -14.36
CA GLY A 109 -6.23 8.17 -13.91
C GLY A 109 -6.47 8.36 -12.40
N THR A 110 -6.85 7.31 -11.67
CA THR A 110 -7.04 7.32 -10.19
C THR A 110 -5.82 6.76 -9.45
N GLY A 111 -4.77 6.37 -10.17
CA GLY A 111 -3.58 5.72 -9.58
C GLY A 111 -3.79 4.25 -9.27
N ARG A 112 -4.78 3.58 -9.89
CA ARG A 112 -5.01 2.15 -9.70
C ARG A 112 -4.17 1.36 -10.70
N LEU A 113 -3.32 0.47 -10.21
CA LEU A 113 -2.62 -0.52 -11.02
C LEU A 113 -3.60 -1.58 -11.50
N VAL A 114 -3.64 -1.80 -12.80
CA VAL A 114 -4.43 -2.84 -13.47
C VAL A 114 -3.49 -3.81 -14.16
N VAL A 115 -3.67 -5.10 -13.93
CA VAL A 115 -2.84 -6.18 -14.49
C VAL A 115 -3.75 -7.18 -15.21
N GLU A 116 -3.47 -7.44 -16.49
CA GLU A 116 -4.24 -8.36 -17.34
C GLU A 116 -3.51 -9.70 -17.42
N ARG A 117 -3.90 -10.68 -16.62
CA ARG A 117 -3.32 -12.02 -16.65
C ARG A 117 -4.01 -12.88 -17.70
N GLN A 118 -3.22 -13.57 -18.53
CA GLN A 118 -3.76 -14.52 -19.48
C GLN A 118 -4.42 -15.70 -18.77
N GLY A 119 -5.68 -15.99 -19.12
CA GLY A 119 -6.43 -17.14 -18.59
C GLY A 119 -7.18 -16.85 -17.28
N GLU A 120 -7.10 -15.66 -16.71
CA GLU A 120 -7.94 -15.25 -15.59
C GLU A 120 -9.21 -14.49 -16.06
N VAL A 121 -10.28 -14.62 -15.26
CA VAL A 121 -11.54 -13.94 -15.54
C VAL A 121 -11.45 -12.50 -15.04
N GLY A 122 -11.08 -11.59 -15.93
CA GLY A 122 -11.00 -10.15 -15.67
C GLY A 122 -9.62 -9.68 -15.17
N PRO A 123 -9.38 -8.37 -15.20
CA PRO A 123 -8.12 -7.78 -14.75
C PRO A 123 -8.03 -7.79 -13.23
N GLU A 124 -6.84 -8.09 -12.72
CA GLU A 124 -6.51 -7.84 -11.31
C GLU A 124 -6.25 -6.34 -11.12
N ALA A 125 -6.82 -5.75 -10.08
CA ALA A 125 -6.63 -4.33 -9.80
C ALA A 125 -6.24 -4.09 -8.34
N ALA A 126 -5.31 -3.14 -8.12
CA ALA A 126 -4.87 -2.71 -6.81
C ALA A 126 -4.79 -1.19 -6.74
N ALA A 127 -5.22 -0.58 -5.64
CA ALA A 127 -4.86 0.81 -5.37
C ALA A 127 -3.35 0.90 -5.22
N CYS A 128 -2.73 1.82 -5.98
CA CYS A 128 -1.29 2.02 -6.00
C CYS A 128 -0.96 3.41 -5.47
N GLU A 129 -0.13 3.44 -4.43
CA GLU A 129 0.25 4.68 -3.73
C GLU A 129 1.77 4.71 -3.52
N VAL A 130 2.37 5.88 -3.68
CA VAL A 130 3.81 6.12 -3.46
C VAL A 130 4.00 6.90 -2.17
N LEU A 131 4.93 6.48 -1.32
CA LEU A 131 5.36 7.25 -0.16
C LEU A 131 6.11 8.52 -0.63
N THR A 132 5.66 9.68 -0.16
CA THR A 132 6.26 10.99 -0.47
C THR A 132 7.33 11.40 0.54
N ARG A 133 7.29 10.85 1.75
CA ARG A 133 8.26 11.05 2.83
C ARG A 133 8.50 9.75 3.59
N GLU A 134 9.54 9.74 4.42
CA GLU A 134 9.82 8.61 5.31
C GLU A 134 8.69 8.40 6.33
N VAL A 135 8.34 7.15 6.53
CA VAL A 135 7.38 6.71 7.56
C VAL A 135 8.05 5.64 8.42
N ILE A 136 8.02 5.84 9.72
CA ILE A 136 8.47 4.85 10.69
C ILE A 136 7.25 4.13 11.24
N ASP A 137 7.20 2.81 11.08
CA ASP A 137 6.15 1.97 11.67
C ASP A 137 6.28 1.99 13.21
N PRO A 138 5.31 2.51 13.95
CA PRO A 138 5.41 2.66 15.40
C PRO A 138 5.46 1.33 16.16
N ARG A 139 5.04 0.22 15.54
CA ARG A 139 5.05 -1.11 16.17
C ARG A 139 6.37 -1.84 15.98
N SER A 140 6.98 -1.73 14.82
CA SER A 140 8.21 -2.45 14.46
C SER A 140 9.47 -1.58 14.47
N GLY A 141 9.33 -0.25 14.50
CA GLY A 141 10.44 0.70 14.35
C GLY A 141 11.06 0.71 12.94
N VAL A 142 10.49 -0.03 11.99
CA VAL A 142 11.06 -0.14 10.63
C VAL A 142 10.69 1.08 9.80
N ALA A 143 11.71 1.73 9.24
CA ALA A 143 11.55 2.85 8.34
C ALA A 143 11.16 2.41 6.92
N SER A 144 10.23 3.15 6.33
CA SER A 144 9.81 3.07 4.94
C SER A 144 10.20 4.38 4.26
N PRO A 145 11.23 4.41 3.42
CA PRO A 145 11.71 5.64 2.78
C PRO A 145 10.72 6.15 1.72
N PRO A 146 10.85 7.42 1.33
CA PRO A 146 10.12 7.95 0.18
C PRO A 146 10.46 7.16 -1.08
N GLY A 147 9.45 6.97 -1.95
CA GLY A 147 9.57 6.16 -3.15
C GLY A 147 9.18 4.69 -2.97
N ASP A 148 9.03 4.17 -1.75
CA ASP A 148 8.37 2.86 -1.55
C ASP A 148 6.93 2.93 -2.08
N VAL A 149 6.46 1.85 -2.69
CA VAL A 149 5.13 1.73 -3.29
C VAL A 149 4.26 0.81 -2.44
N LEU A 150 3.02 1.21 -2.21
CA LEU A 150 1.99 0.40 -1.57
C LEU A 150 0.97 -0.05 -2.61
N LEU A 151 0.80 -1.37 -2.77
CA LEU A 151 -0.28 -1.97 -3.54
C LEU A 151 -1.32 -2.53 -2.58
N THR A 152 -2.54 -2.00 -2.62
CA THR A 152 -3.64 -2.44 -1.77
C THR A 152 -4.72 -3.09 -2.63
N HIS A 153 -4.88 -4.41 -2.48
CA HIS A 153 -5.97 -5.17 -3.09
C HIS A 153 -7.21 -5.07 -2.21
N LYS A 154 -8.35 -4.90 -2.84
CA LYS A 154 -9.64 -4.73 -2.17
C LYS A 154 -10.64 -5.76 -2.66
N ASP A 155 -11.61 -6.10 -1.81
CA ASP A 155 -12.76 -6.92 -2.19
C ASP A 155 -13.81 -6.11 -2.96
N ASP A 156 -14.88 -6.78 -3.40
CA ASP A 156 -16.00 -6.17 -4.12
C ASP A 156 -16.72 -5.07 -3.31
N ALA A 157 -16.62 -5.13 -1.99
CA ALA A 157 -17.15 -4.11 -1.08
C ALA A 157 -16.13 -2.95 -0.84
N ASN A 158 -15.05 -2.87 -1.64
CA ASN A 158 -13.99 -1.87 -1.55
C ASN A 158 -13.21 -1.89 -0.21
N ARG A 159 -13.22 -3.01 0.53
CA ARG A 159 -12.47 -3.18 1.77
C ARG A 159 -11.08 -3.74 1.48
N PRO A 160 -10.03 -3.23 2.14
CA PRO A 160 -8.68 -3.78 1.99
C PRO A 160 -8.64 -5.25 2.39
N MET A 161 -8.13 -6.11 1.51
CA MET A 161 -7.89 -7.53 1.79
C MET A 161 -6.42 -7.83 1.98
N MET A 162 -5.58 -7.19 1.18
CA MET A 162 -4.17 -7.51 1.11
C MET A 162 -3.38 -6.27 0.73
N ARG A 163 -2.17 -6.14 1.29
CA ARG A 163 -1.26 -5.04 0.98
C ARG A 163 0.15 -5.56 0.77
N HIS A 164 0.77 -5.14 -0.33
CA HIS A 164 2.19 -5.28 -0.58
C HIS A 164 2.88 -3.93 -0.41
N GLN A 165 4.03 -3.91 0.26
CA GLN A 165 4.95 -2.78 0.20
C GLN A 165 6.14 -3.18 -0.66
N LEU A 166 6.36 -2.41 -1.69
CA LEU A 166 7.42 -2.63 -2.67
C LEU A 166 8.54 -1.62 -2.44
N ARG A 167 9.77 -2.09 -2.52
CA ARG A 167 10.98 -1.26 -2.55
C ARG A 167 11.70 -1.44 -3.86
N ARG A 168 12.11 -0.33 -4.47
CA ARG A 168 12.88 -0.37 -5.71
C ARG A 168 14.25 -0.95 -5.46
N LEU A 169 14.69 -1.87 -6.30
CA LEU A 169 16.05 -2.36 -6.32
C LEU A 169 16.93 -1.43 -7.14
N GLY A 170 18.14 -1.13 -6.63
CA GLY A 170 18.99 -0.04 -7.14
C GLY A 170 19.73 -0.29 -8.44
N GLY A 171 19.59 -1.45 -9.08
CA GLY A 171 20.28 -1.74 -10.32
C GLY A 171 20.10 -3.15 -10.85
N PRO A 172 20.56 -3.46 -12.07
CA PRO A 172 20.41 -4.78 -12.70
C PRO A 172 21.18 -5.92 -12.04
N GLY A 173 21.52 -5.80 -10.77
CA GLY A 173 22.32 -6.79 -10.04
C GLY A 173 21.97 -6.99 -8.57
N ASP A 174 21.04 -6.20 -8.03
CA ASP A 174 20.60 -6.33 -6.62
C ASP A 174 19.55 -7.41 -6.44
#